data_badca9a1cfbe8f705d1c051afae4fd26
#
_entry.id   badca9a1cfbe8f705d1c051afae4fd26
#
_cell.length_a   1.000
_cell.length_b   1.000
_cell.length_c   1.000
_cell.angle_alpha   90.00
_cell.angle_beta   90.00
_cell.angle_gamma   90.00
#
_symmetry.space_group_name_H-M   'P 1'
#
loop_
_entity.id
_entity.type
_entity.pdbx_description
1 polymer ?
#
loop_
_entity_poly.entity_id
_entity_poly.type
_entity_poly.pdbx_seq_one_letter_code
_entity_poly.pdbx_strand_id
1 'polypeptide(L)'
;MAMSEIFKPETPEQVLEVVTQALAAEQTLDVFGHATKRDFGCPASGNNGLDLTALSGINLYEPGELVMSAACATPMRDIEQALGDQNQRLAFEPPNLGPLLGSGQSAGTIGGVFACNLAGSRRISAGSARDHILGFHAVSGRAEVFKSGGRVVKNVTGFDLSKLLAGSFGTLAV
;
A
#
# COMPACT_ATOMS: atom_id res chain seq x y z
N MET A 1 -4.50 -13.48 -19.08
CA MET A 1 -5.83 -13.00 -19.53
C MET A 1 -5.82 -11.49 -19.49
N ALA A 2 -6.42 -10.80 -20.47
CA ALA A 2 -6.63 -9.36 -20.38
C ALA A 2 -7.73 -9.11 -19.34
N MET A 3 -7.58 -8.06 -18.53
CA MET A 3 -8.64 -7.58 -17.64
C MET A 3 -9.83 -7.12 -18.49
N SER A 4 -11.06 -7.40 -18.04
CA SER A 4 -12.27 -7.00 -18.78
C SER A 4 -12.56 -5.51 -18.59
N GLU A 5 -12.27 -4.96 -17.43
CA GLU A 5 -12.51 -3.56 -17.09
C GLU A 5 -11.45 -3.07 -16.07
N ILE A 6 -11.13 -1.78 -16.11
CA ILE A 6 -10.23 -1.14 -15.13
C ILE A 6 -10.96 0.04 -14.50
N PHE A 7 -11.21 -0.05 -13.22
CA PHE A 7 -11.76 1.04 -12.40
C PHE A 7 -10.64 1.92 -11.87
N LYS A 8 -10.86 3.25 -11.89
CA LYS A 8 -9.87 4.25 -11.45
C LYS A 8 -10.51 5.20 -10.43
N PRO A 9 -10.69 4.79 -9.19
CA PRO A 9 -11.26 5.65 -8.16
C PRO A 9 -10.30 6.81 -7.82
N GLU A 10 -10.88 7.99 -7.63
CA GLU A 10 -10.18 9.21 -7.23
C GLU A 10 -10.34 9.52 -5.73
N THR A 11 -11.30 8.86 -5.07
CA THR A 11 -11.57 9.03 -3.65
C THR A 11 -11.75 7.68 -2.94
N PRO A 12 -11.56 7.61 -1.61
CA PRO A 12 -11.83 6.41 -0.83
C PRO A 12 -13.28 5.92 -0.95
N GLU A 13 -14.24 6.84 -1.10
CA GLU A 13 -15.65 6.51 -1.26
C GLU A 13 -15.89 5.76 -2.58
N GLN A 14 -15.22 6.20 -3.66
CA GLN A 14 -15.28 5.50 -4.94
C GLN A 14 -14.63 4.12 -4.89
N VAL A 15 -13.58 3.93 -4.07
CA VAL A 15 -13.02 2.57 -3.81
C VAL A 15 -14.09 1.68 -3.19
N LEU A 16 -14.82 2.18 -2.18
CA LEU A 16 -15.92 1.46 -1.54
C LEU A 16 -17.02 1.09 -2.56
N GLU A 17 -17.38 2.02 -3.44
CA GLU A 17 -18.38 1.77 -4.49
C GLU A 17 -17.94 0.65 -5.43
N VAL A 18 -16.69 0.67 -5.91
CA VAL A 18 -16.16 -0.37 -6.80
C VAL A 18 -16.12 -1.73 -6.10
N VAL A 19 -15.66 -1.79 -4.85
CA VAL A 19 -15.64 -3.05 -4.09
C VAL A 19 -17.07 -3.57 -3.86
N THR A 20 -18.03 -2.68 -3.58
CA THR A 20 -19.45 -3.05 -3.41
C THR A 20 -20.02 -3.64 -4.69
N GLN A 21 -19.74 -3.03 -5.85
CA GLN A 21 -20.19 -3.51 -7.15
C GLN A 21 -19.57 -4.87 -7.49
N ALA A 22 -18.26 -5.01 -7.27
CA ALA A 22 -17.56 -6.28 -7.52
C ALA A 22 -18.09 -7.41 -6.63
N LEU A 23 -18.36 -7.12 -5.35
CA LEU A 23 -18.92 -8.08 -4.41
C LEU A 23 -20.33 -8.53 -4.85
N ALA A 24 -21.20 -7.58 -5.23
CA ALA A 24 -22.55 -7.87 -5.69
C ALA A 24 -22.57 -8.69 -7.01
N ALA A 25 -21.56 -8.49 -7.86
CA ALA A 25 -21.41 -9.20 -9.13
C ALA A 25 -20.59 -10.49 -9.01
N GLU A 26 -20.13 -10.86 -7.81
CA GLU A 26 -19.22 -12.00 -7.55
C GLU A 26 -17.95 -11.96 -8.42
N GLN A 27 -17.42 -10.76 -8.67
CA GLN A 27 -16.24 -10.53 -9.49
C GLN A 27 -15.00 -10.32 -8.62
N THR A 28 -13.86 -10.77 -9.12
CA THR A 28 -12.57 -10.53 -8.49
C THR A 28 -11.93 -9.23 -8.98
N LEU A 29 -11.24 -8.52 -8.09
CA LEU A 29 -10.47 -7.32 -8.40
C LEU A 29 -8.97 -7.62 -8.28
N ASP A 30 -8.21 -7.20 -9.29
CA ASP A 30 -6.75 -7.12 -9.22
C ASP A 30 -6.36 -5.69 -8.84
N VAL A 31 -5.90 -5.51 -7.61
CA VAL A 31 -5.60 -4.20 -7.02
C VAL A 31 -4.16 -3.80 -7.33
N PHE A 32 -3.96 -2.62 -7.90
CA PHE A 32 -2.62 -2.12 -8.19
C PHE A 32 -2.53 -0.58 -8.13
N GLY A 33 -1.31 -0.11 -7.85
CA GLY A 33 -0.90 1.27 -8.08
C GLY A 33 -0.05 1.34 -9.35
N HIS A 34 1.26 1.62 -9.23
CA HIS A 34 2.17 1.68 -10.39
C HIS A 34 2.51 0.31 -11.01
N ALA A 35 1.88 -0.76 -10.57
CA ALA A 35 2.03 -2.12 -11.09
C ALA A 35 3.47 -2.68 -11.15
N THR A 36 4.42 -2.08 -10.41
CA THR A 36 5.85 -2.42 -10.45
C THR A 36 6.20 -3.75 -9.79
N LYS A 37 5.23 -4.40 -9.14
CA LYS A 37 5.42 -5.63 -8.38
C LYS A 37 4.47 -6.76 -8.82
N ARG A 38 3.84 -6.62 -9.99
CA ARG A 38 2.89 -7.63 -10.49
C ARG A 38 3.55 -9.00 -10.74
N ASP A 39 4.81 -9.00 -11.11
CA ASP A 39 5.59 -10.23 -11.34
C ASP A 39 6.30 -10.71 -10.07
N PHE A 40 5.97 -10.12 -8.91
CA PHE A 40 6.46 -10.55 -7.61
C PHE A 40 5.50 -11.58 -7.01
N GLY A 41 5.76 -12.85 -7.26
CA GLY A 41 4.92 -13.97 -6.84
C GLY A 41 4.10 -14.56 -7.97
N CYS A 42 2.94 -15.14 -7.64
CA CYS A 42 2.04 -15.71 -8.64
C CYS A 42 1.28 -14.60 -9.39
N PRO A 43 1.07 -14.76 -10.70
CA PRO A 43 0.26 -13.81 -11.47
C PRO A 43 -1.15 -13.70 -10.90
N ALA A 44 -1.64 -12.47 -10.78
CA ALA A 44 -3.02 -12.22 -10.42
C ALA A 44 -3.96 -12.68 -11.54
N SER A 45 -5.08 -13.28 -11.18
CA SER A 45 -6.10 -13.78 -12.11
C SER A 45 -7.44 -13.06 -11.97
N GLY A 46 -7.41 -11.80 -11.49
CA GLY A 46 -8.60 -10.98 -11.34
C GLY A 46 -9.29 -10.70 -12.66
N ASN A 47 -10.63 -10.69 -12.66
CA ASN A 47 -11.42 -10.38 -13.86
C ASN A 47 -11.32 -8.88 -14.21
N ASN A 48 -11.32 -8.01 -13.20
CA ASN A 48 -11.27 -6.57 -13.34
C ASN A 48 -10.07 -5.98 -12.61
N GLY A 49 -9.60 -4.83 -13.07
CA GLY A 49 -8.52 -4.06 -12.44
C GLY A 49 -9.06 -2.96 -11.53
N LEU A 50 -8.40 -2.75 -10.39
CA LEU A 50 -8.61 -1.60 -9.52
C LEU A 50 -7.32 -0.78 -9.48
N ASP A 51 -7.26 0.26 -10.30
CA ASP A 51 -6.13 1.18 -10.45
C ASP A 51 -6.24 2.30 -9.41
N LEU A 52 -5.38 2.27 -8.41
CA LEU A 52 -5.36 3.23 -7.31
C LEU A 52 -4.46 4.45 -7.57
N THR A 53 -3.90 4.61 -8.76
CA THR A 53 -2.88 5.65 -9.04
C THR A 53 -3.33 7.07 -8.75
N ALA A 54 -4.64 7.35 -8.79
CA ALA A 54 -5.20 8.65 -8.44
C ALA A 54 -5.16 8.95 -6.92
N LEU A 55 -5.09 7.92 -6.07
CA LEU A 55 -5.01 8.07 -4.62
C LEU A 55 -3.56 8.29 -4.17
N SER A 56 -3.02 9.46 -4.48
CA SER A 56 -1.61 9.81 -4.28
C SER A 56 -1.46 11.12 -3.51
N GLY A 57 -0.37 11.24 -2.78
CA GLY A 57 0.02 12.44 -2.04
C GLY A 57 0.37 12.17 -0.58
N ILE A 58 1.23 13.02 -0.02
CA ILE A 58 1.55 13.03 1.41
C ILE A 58 0.52 13.91 2.12
N ASN A 59 -0.31 13.29 2.96
CA ASN A 59 -1.38 13.99 3.69
C ASN A 59 -0.87 14.70 4.95
N LEU A 60 0.18 14.14 5.56
CA LEU A 60 0.81 14.68 6.76
C LEU A 60 2.26 14.26 6.79
N TYR A 61 3.13 15.15 7.22
CA TYR A 61 4.49 14.81 7.61
C TYR A 61 4.93 15.67 8.79
N GLU A 62 5.24 15.01 9.89
CA GLU A 62 5.72 15.61 11.13
C GLU A 62 7.15 15.11 11.41
N PRO A 63 8.18 15.79 10.87
CA PRO A 63 9.57 15.31 10.99
C PRO A 63 10.03 15.16 12.44
N GLY A 64 9.59 16.03 13.35
CA GLY A 64 9.94 15.98 14.78
C GLY A 64 9.35 14.77 15.51
N GLU A 65 8.22 14.28 15.04
CA GLU A 65 7.53 13.10 15.58
C GLU A 65 7.90 11.81 14.84
N LEU A 66 8.67 11.91 13.75
CA LEU A 66 9.01 10.81 12.85
C LEU A 66 7.78 10.09 12.28
N VAL A 67 6.72 10.84 11.98
CA VAL A 67 5.44 10.31 11.52
C VAL A 67 5.06 10.92 10.17
N MET A 68 4.67 10.06 9.25
CA MET A 68 4.13 10.44 7.94
C MET A 68 2.82 9.70 7.67
N SER A 69 1.88 10.38 7.01
CA SER A 69 0.66 9.79 6.45
C SER A 69 0.61 10.12 4.97
N ALA A 70 0.42 9.10 4.15
CA ALA A 70 0.35 9.23 2.70
C ALA A 70 -0.77 8.35 2.14
N ALA A 71 -1.33 8.77 1.00
CA ALA A 71 -2.23 7.95 0.22
C ALA A 71 -1.49 6.73 -0.37
N CYS A 72 -2.20 5.63 -0.58
CA CYS A 72 -1.57 4.32 -0.89
C CYS A 72 -0.77 4.31 -2.20
N ALA A 73 -1.17 5.09 -3.19
CA ALA A 73 -0.48 5.17 -4.47
C ALA A 73 0.61 6.27 -4.54
N THR A 74 0.95 6.91 -3.41
CA THR A 74 2.05 7.88 -3.38
C THR A 74 3.35 7.21 -3.82
N PRO A 75 4.04 7.76 -4.84
CA PRO A 75 5.29 7.21 -5.34
C PRO A 75 6.38 7.19 -4.25
N MET A 76 7.15 6.12 -4.21
CA MET A 76 8.26 6.00 -3.26
C MET A 76 9.27 7.13 -3.39
N ARG A 77 9.55 7.60 -4.61
CA ARG A 77 10.47 8.72 -4.84
C ARG A 77 10.00 10.00 -4.13
N ASP A 78 8.68 10.26 -4.08
CA ASP A 78 8.13 11.46 -3.45
C ASP A 78 8.22 11.36 -1.92
N ILE A 79 8.03 10.14 -1.38
CA ILE A 79 8.28 9.83 0.04
C ILE A 79 9.76 10.03 0.40
N GLU A 80 10.66 9.46 -0.39
CA GLU A 80 12.12 9.54 -0.18
C GLU A 80 12.63 10.96 -0.30
N GLN A 81 12.08 11.75 -1.24
CA GLN A 81 12.42 13.17 -1.38
C GLN A 81 11.99 13.97 -0.15
N ALA A 82 10.74 13.81 0.30
CA ALA A 82 10.23 14.51 1.47
C ALA A 82 11.03 14.18 2.74
N LEU A 83 11.41 12.91 2.92
CA LEU A 83 12.26 12.48 4.03
C LEU A 83 13.68 13.05 3.89
N GLY A 84 14.27 13.00 2.70
CA GLY A 84 15.63 13.51 2.42
C GLY A 84 15.76 14.99 2.70
N ASP A 85 14.74 15.80 2.39
CA ASP A 85 14.69 17.25 2.67
C ASP A 85 14.78 17.56 4.18
N GLN A 86 14.45 16.56 5.03
CA GLN A 86 14.55 16.64 6.48
C GLN A 86 15.69 15.79 7.07
N ASN A 87 16.64 15.34 6.23
CA ASN A 87 17.72 14.43 6.61
C ASN A 87 17.23 13.13 7.27
N GLN A 88 16.07 12.62 6.85
CA GLN A 88 15.46 11.37 7.33
C GLN A 88 15.40 10.33 6.22
N ARG A 89 15.11 9.11 6.58
CA ARG A 89 14.91 7.98 5.64
C ARG A 89 14.01 6.91 6.24
N LEU A 90 13.45 6.03 5.41
CA LEU A 90 12.79 4.82 5.86
C LEU A 90 13.85 3.83 6.38
N ALA A 91 13.80 3.52 7.67
CA ALA A 91 14.82 2.68 8.31
C ALA A 91 14.83 1.23 7.76
N PHE A 92 13.70 0.74 7.28
CA PHE A 92 13.55 -0.61 6.70
C PHE A 92 14.00 -0.72 5.24
N GLU A 93 14.39 0.40 4.61
CA GLU A 93 15.07 0.49 3.30
C GLU A 93 14.38 -0.39 2.23
N PRO A 94 13.12 -0.10 1.83
CA PRO A 94 12.41 -0.92 0.87
C PRO A 94 13.15 -0.97 -0.47
N PRO A 95 13.43 -2.18 -1.03
CA PRO A 95 14.17 -2.28 -2.27
C PRO A 95 13.33 -1.80 -3.46
N ASN A 96 13.98 -1.14 -4.42
CA ASN A 96 13.38 -0.91 -5.72
C ASN A 96 13.44 -2.20 -6.54
N LEU A 97 12.31 -2.88 -6.68
CA LEU A 97 12.19 -4.10 -7.47
C LEU A 97 11.93 -3.84 -8.96
N GLY A 98 11.69 -2.60 -9.37
CA GLY A 98 11.39 -2.25 -10.76
C GLY A 98 12.42 -2.77 -11.76
N PRO A 99 13.73 -2.52 -11.58
CA PRO A 99 14.75 -3.04 -12.50
C PRO A 99 14.80 -4.57 -12.55
N LEU A 100 14.58 -5.24 -11.41
CA LEU A 100 14.61 -6.71 -11.32
C LEU A 100 13.41 -7.36 -12.00
N LEU A 101 12.23 -6.75 -11.85
CA LEU A 101 10.96 -7.28 -12.37
C LEU A 101 10.57 -6.69 -13.74
N GLY A 102 11.49 -5.97 -14.40
CA GLY A 102 11.24 -5.45 -15.75
C GLY A 102 10.27 -4.25 -15.83
N SER A 103 9.88 -3.67 -14.70
CA SER A 103 8.99 -2.49 -14.65
C SER A 103 9.73 -1.15 -14.69
N GLY A 104 10.96 -1.13 -15.17
CA GLY A 104 11.78 0.07 -15.32
C GLY A 104 12.38 0.58 -14.02
N GLN A 105 12.59 1.91 -13.91
CA GLN A 105 13.24 2.53 -12.75
C GLN A 105 12.28 2.90 -11.61
N SER A 106 10.98 2.68 -11.77
CA SER A 106 10.01 3.03 -10.73
C SER A 106 10.11 2.11 -9.52
N ALA A 107 10.30 2.67 -8.34
CA ALA A 107 10.24 1.95 -7.07
C ALA A 107 8.81 1.58 -6.64
N GLY A 108 7.81 2.03 -7.39
CA GLY A 108 6.40 1.82 -7.09
C GLY A 108 5.84 2.79 -6.07
N THR A 109 4.89 2.32 -5.26
CA THR A 109 4.12 3.13 -4.32
C THR A 109 4.30 2.64 -2.90
N ILE A 110 4.01 3.52 -1.92
CA ILE A 110 4.10 3.18 -0.49
C ILE A 110 3.10 2.06 -0.12
N GLY A 111 1.89 2.06 -0.66
CA GLY A 111 0.92 0.97 -0.46
C GLY A 111 1.46 -0.37 -0.97
N GLY A 112 2.10 -0.38 -2.16
CA GLY A 112 2.75 -1.59 -2.68
C GLY A 112 3.93 -2.08 -1.83
N VAL A 113 4.65 -1.17 -1.16
CA VAL A 113 5.72 -1.53 -0.21
C VAL A 113 5.14 -2.24 1.02
N PHE A 114 4.04 -1.72 1.59
CA PHE A 114 3.37 -2.34 2.72
C PHE A 114 2.62 -3.62 2.32
N ALA A 115 1.94 -3.63 1.19
CA ALA A 115 1.24 -4.82 0.69
C ALA A 115 2.18 -6.01 0.50
N CYS A 116 3.42 -5.78 0.06
CA CYS A 116 4.44 -6.82 -0.09
C CYS A 116 5.32 -6.99 1.16
N ASN A 117 5.16 -6.18 2.19
CA ASN A 117 6.00 -6.16 3.39
C ASN A 117 7.51 -6.10 3.07
N LEU A 118 7.90 -5.17 2.21
CA LEU A 118 9.27 -5.07 1.75
C LEU A 118 10.24 -4.63 2.87
N ALA A 119 11.46 -5.13 2.78
CA ALA A 119 12.57 -4.75 3.64
C ALA A 119 13.89 -4.91 2.90
N GLY A 120 14.83 -4.03 3.15
CA GLY A 120 16.19 -4.11 2.65
C GLY A 120 17.09 -5.02 3.50
N SER A 121 18.41 -4.95 3.24
CA SER A 121 19.43 -5.77 3.89
C SER A 121 19.51 -5.56 5.40
N ARG A 122 19.03 -4.40 5.92
CA ARG A 122 19.02 -4.10 7.35
C ARG A 122 17.81 -4.65 8.10
N ARG A 123 17.03 -5.54 7.49
CA ARG A 123 15.82 -6.12 8.10
C ARG A 123 16.02 -6.65 9.52
N ILE A 124 17.15 -7.28 9.79
CA ILE A 124 17.44 -7.87 11.11
C ILE A 124 17.56 -6.80 12.19
N SER A 125 18.09 -5.62 11.86
CA SER A 125 18.31 -4.52 12.83
C SER A 125 17.20 -3.46 12.78
N ALA A 126 16.62 -3.21 11.61
CA ALA A 126 15.67 -2.13 11.36
C ALA A 126 14.22 -2.62 11.18
N GLY A 127 14.00 -3.92 11.07
CA GLY A 127 12.68 -4.49 10.78
C GLY A 127 12.29 -4.38 9.29
N SER A 128 11.03 -4.63 9.01
CA SER A 128 10.40 -4.56 7.70
C SER A 128 9.33 -3.46 7.66
N ALA A 129 8.68 -3.24 6.53
CA ALA A 129 7.56 -2.31 6.40
C ALA A 129 6.49 -2.57 7.48
N ARG A 130 6.19 -3.84 7.78
CA ARG A 130 5.26 -4.26 8.82
C ARG A 130 5.58 -3.67 10.20
N ASP A 131 6.84 -3.52 10.54
CA ASP A 131 7.27 -3.05 11.86
C ASP A 131 7.15 -1.52 12.01
N HIS A 132 6.99 -0.81 10.89
CA HIS A 132 6.91 0.66 10.83
C HIS A 132 5.51 1.19 10.55
N ILE A 133 4.55 0.36 10.13
CA ILE A 133 3.18 0.81 9.90
C ILE A 133 2.48 1.04 11.24
N LEU A 134 2.03 2.28 11.46
CA LEU A 134 1.34 2.68 12.69
C LEU A 134 -0.17 2.53 12.58
N GLY A 135 -0.71 2.69 11.39
CA GLY A 135 -2.14 2.60 11.14
C GLY A 135 -2.47 2.80 9.67
N PHE A 136 -3.73 2.57 9.35
CA PHE A 136 -4.26 2.71 7.99
C PHE A 136 -5.77 2.96 7.99
N HIS A 137 -6.27 3.42 6.85
CA HIS A 137 -7.68 3.40 6.46
C HIS A 137 -7.79 2.46 5.27
N ALA A 138 -8.80 1.61 5.23
CA ALA A 138 -8.95 0.63 4.16
C ALA A 138 -10.41 0.25 3.92
N VAL A 139 -10.66 -0.38 2.78
CA VAL A 139 -11.93 -1.02 2.42
C VAL A 139 -11.71 -2.53 2.40
N SER A 140 -12.46 -3.28 3.19
CA SER A 140 -12.40 -4.74 3.22
C SER A 140 -13.07 -5.35 1.99
N GLY A 141 -12.78 -6.63 1.70
CA GLY A 141 -13.50 -7.38 0.66
C GLY A 141 -14.98 -7.62 0.95
N ARG A 142 -15.49 -7.16 2.11
CA ARG A 142 -16.93 -7.14 2.45
C ARG A 142 -17.58 -5.79 2.18
N ALA A 143 -16.89 -4.89 1.48
CA ALA A 143 -17.32 -3.52 1.25
C ALA A 143 -17.56 -2.73 2.57
N GLU A 144 -16.66 -2.88 3.54
CA GLU A 144 -16.71 -2.16 4.80
C GLU A 144 -15.50 -1.24 4.91
N VAL A 145 -15.73 0.04 5.18
CA VAL A 145 -14.65 0.98 5.51
C VAL A 145 -14.22 0.75 6.95
N PHE A 146 -12.94 0.60 7.17
CA PHE A 146 -12.40 0.45 8.52
C PHE A 146 -11.04 1.14 8.65
N LYS A 147 -10.69 1.43 9.88
CA LYS A 147 -9.34 1.90 10.21
C LYS A 147 -8.77 1.09 11.37
N SER A 148 -7.47 1.00 11.41
CA SER A 148 -6.74 0.42 12.53
C SER A 148 -5.52 1.25 12.85
N GLY A 149 -5.15 1.28 14.14
CA GLY A 149 -4.01 2.04 14.61
C GLY A 149 -4.24 3.56 14.62
N GLY A 150 -3.17 4.31 14.60
CA GLY A 150 -3.18 5.77 14.68
C GLY A 150 -1.76 6.31 14.52
N ARG A 151 -1.52 7.52 15.03
CA ARG A 151 -0.20 8.18 14.94
C ARG A 151 0.74 7.82 16.10
N VAL A 152 0.38 6.84 16.93
CA VAL A 152 1.14 6.45 18.10
C VAL A 152 1.63 5.01 17.97
N VAL A 153 2.83 4.75 18.46
CA VAL A 153 3.48 3.43 18.38
C VAL A 153 2.78 2.38 19.26
N LYS A 154 1.98 2.83 20.25
CA LYS A 154 1.38 1.96 21.26
C LYS A 154 -0.05 1.55 20.87
N ASN A 155 -0.29 0.27 20.66
CA ASN A 155 -1.63 -0.32 20.63
C ASN A 155 -1.85 -1.04 21.98
N VAL A 156 -2.82 -0.57 22.80
CA VAL A 156 -3.09 -1.12 24.13
C VAL A 156 -4.32 -2.02 24.18
N THR A 157 -5.16 -1.99 23.13
CA THR A 157 -6.40 -2.78 23.08
C THR A 157 -6.71 -3.20 21.66
N GLY A 158 -7.13 -4.45 21.47
CA GLY A 158 -7.53 -5.01 20.18
C GLY A 158 -6.40 -5.63 19.37
N PHE A 159 -6.76 -6.17 18.22
CA PHE A 159 -5.82 -6.79 17.29
C PHE A 159 -5.04 -5.72 16.53
N ASP A 160 -3.77 -5.98 16.28
CA ASP A 160 -2.94 -5.15 15.42
C ASP A 160 -3.18 -5.51 13.94
N LEU A 161 -4.27 -4.97 13.39
CA LEU A 161 -4.63 -5.20 11.99
C LEU A 161 -3.60 -4.62 11.02
N SER A 162 -2.83 -3.61 11.44
CA SER A 162 -1.75 -3.06 10.62
C SER A 162 -0.70 -4.12 10.31
N LYS A 163 -0.35 -4.93 11.31
CA LYS A 163 0.58 -6.05 11.15
C LYS A 163 -0.01 -7.20 10.32
N LEU A 164 -1.33 -7.38 10.34
CA LEU A 164 -2.01 -8.40 9.55
C LEU A 164 -2.05 -8.03 8.06
N LEU A 165 -2.34 -6.76 7.74
CA LEU A 165 -2.42 -6.30 6.35
C LEU A 165 -1.06 -6.21 5.66
N ALA A 166 0.01 -5.91 6.41
CA ALA A 166 1.35 -5.89 5.83
C ALA A 166 1.75 -7.28 5.33
N GLY A 167 2.02 -7.39 4.03
CA GLY A 167 2.33 -8.66 3.37
C GLY A 167 1.12 -9.43 2.84
N SER A 168 -0.08 -8.82 2.85
CA SER A 168 -1.30 -9.46 2.34
C SER A 168 -1.48 -9.34 0.81
N PHE A 169 -0.63 -8.61 0.10
CA PHE A 169 -0.71 -8.37 -1.35
C PHE A 169 -2.04 -7.78 -1.82
N GLY A 170 -2.75 -7.06 -0.95
CA GLY A 170 -4.07 -6.50 -1.25
C GLY A 170 -5.21 -7.53 -1.22
N THR A 171 -4.97 -8.76 -0.75
CA THR A 171 -5.99 -9.84 -0.72
C THR A 171 -6.98 -9.71 0.44
N LEU A 172 -6.65 -8.92 1.47
CA LEU A 172 -7.50 -8.72 2.64
C LEU A 172 -8.27 -7.40 2.61
N ALA A 173 -7.67 -6.38 2.05
CA ALA A 173 -8.28 -5.05 1.96
C ALA A 173 -7.53 -4.16 0.94
N VAL A 174 -8.20 -3.08 0.54
CA VAL A 174 -7.68 -2.02 -0.33
C VAL A 174 -7.45 -0.77 0.51
#